data_0eee84f90c0c69ad05ea7734fae951e0
#
_entry.id   0eee84f90c0c69ad05ea7734fae951e0
#
_cell.length_a   1.000
_cell.length_b   1.000
_cell.length_c   1.000
_cell.angle_alpha   90.00
_cell.angle_beta   90.00
_cell.angle_gamma   90.00
#
_symmetry.space_group_name_H-M   'P 1'
#
loop_
_entity.id
_entity.type
_entity.pdbx_description
1 polymer ?
#
loop_
_entity_poly.entity_id
_entity_poly.type
_entity_poly.pdbx_seq_one_letter_code
_entity_poly.pdbx_strand_id
1 'polypeptide(L)'
;EPGRHVLESIAVILREVNNLKRIGEEYTAQDTGTFSIASTHTQARYVLPQPVARLRQAWPKVSIRLHQGNPQQVAQMVLDEQAEIGVATESLADYPDLVTLPCYEWQHMLALPEGHPLARQKRITLEDIAAWPLITYHPSFTGRALIDQAFAQRELQPRIVLEAIDSDVITTYVQLGLGIGIVAEMATQGSAPENMRGLLTRPLGHLLGSNVARVAFKRGAYLRQFVYHFAELLSDRLDRDLVAKAMQGHVADYEL
;
A
#
# COMPACT_ATOMS: atom_id res chain seq x y z
N GLU A 1 23.31 -28.07 2.24
CA GLU A 1 22.04 -28.59 1.67
C GLU A 1 21.11 -29.24 2.71
N PRO A 2 21.49 -30.20 3.58
CA PRO A 2 20.57 -30.80 4.55
C PRO A 2 19.94 -29.81 5.51
N GLY A 3 20.69 -28.80 5.98
CA GLY A 3 20.21 -27.79 6.91
C GLY A 3 19.09 -26.91 6.32
N ARG A 4 19.12 -26.61 5.02
CA ARG A 4 18.08 -25.82 4.35
C ARG A 4 16.77 -26.61 4.27
N HIS A 5 16.81 -27.89 3.92
CA HIS A 5 15.62 -28.76 3.91
C HIS A 5 15.00 -28.92 5.31
N VAL A 6 15.84 -28.99 6.34
CA VAL A 6 15.35 -29.03 7.74
C VAL A 6 14.65 -27.71 8.09
N LEU A 7 15.22 -26.55 7.76
CA LEU A 7 14.58 -25.25 8.01
C LEU A 7 13.27 -25.08 7.25
N GLU A 8 13.21 -25.50 5.98
CA GLU A 8 11.98 -25.51 5.17
C GLU A 8 10.89 -26.39 5.84
N SER A 9 11.26 -27.60 6.29
CA SER A 9 10.32 -28.49 6.98
C SER A 9 9.83 -27.91 8.31
N ILE A 10 10.73 -27.29 9.08
CA ILE A 10 10.36 -26.61 10.34
C ILE A 10 9.38 -25.45 10.06
N ALA A 11 9.64 -24.66 9.03
CA ALA A 11 8.75 -23.55 8.65
C ALA A 11 7.32 -24.04 8.31
N VAL A 12 7.22 -25.18 7.60
CA VAL A 12 5.91 -25.83 7.33
C VAL A 12 5.22 -26.27 8.61
N ILE A 13 5.93 -26.93 9.52
CA ILE A 13 5.36 -27.39 10.79
C ILE A 13 4.87 -26.21 11.63
N LEU A 14 5.67 -25.15 11.75
CA LEU A 14 5.29 -23.96 12.52
C LEU A 14 4.06 -23.26 11.91
N ARG A 15 3.97 -23.19 10.59
CA ARG A 15 2.79 -22.65 9.89
C ARG A 15 1.54 -23.48 10.24
N GLU A 16 1.62 -24.80 10.16
CA GLU A 16 0.46 -25.66 10.49
C GLU A 16 0.05 -25.57 11.96
N VAL A 17 1.01 -25.40 12.88
CA VAL A 17 0.70 -25.12 14.29
C VAL A 17 -0.04 -23.79 14.44
N ASN A 18 0.38 -22.75 13.72
CA ASN A 18 -0.31 -21.46 13.73
C ASN A 18 -1.72 -21.55 13.10
N ASN A 19 -1.87 -22.31 12.00
CA ASN A 19 -3.17 -22.57 11.40
C ASN A 19 -4.12 -23.27 12.38
N LEU A 20 -3.65 -24.31 13.08
CA LEU A 20 -4.45 -25.01 14.10
C LEU A 20 -4.88 -24.08 15.24
N LYS A 21 -4.01 -23.18 15.69
CA LYS A 21 -4.37 -22.16 16.69
C LYS A 21 -5.48 -21.25 16.20
N ARG A 22 -5.33 -20.70 14.98
CA ARG A 22 -6.32 -19.80 14.34
C ARG A 22 -7.67 -20.49 14.15
N ILE A 23 -7.66 -21.76 13.70
CA ILE A 23 -8.87 -22.58 13.59
C ILE A 23 -9.51 -22.76 14.97
N GLY A 24 -8.73 -23.14 15.99
CA GLY A 24 -9.23 -23.30 17.36
C GLY A 24 -9.85 -22.02 17.92
N GLU A 25 -9.20 -20.88 17.72
CA GLU A 25 -9.72 -19.56 18.12
C GLU A 25 -11.04 -19.23 17.41
N GLU A 26 -11.15 -19.50 16.10
CA GLU A 26 -12.37 -19.25 15.34
C GLU A 26 -13.54 -20.11 15.80
N TYR A 27 -13.32 -21.39 16.14
CA TYR A 27 -14.38 -22.28 16.61
C TYR A 27 -14.80 -22.04 18.06
N THR A 28 -13.88 -21.58 18.91
CA THR A 28 -14.15 -21.36 20.34
C THR A 28 -14.61 -19.96 20.67
N ALA A 29 -14.20 -18.96 19.89
CA ALA A 29 -14.46 -17.55 20.16
C ALA A 29 -14.63 -16.79 18.83
N GLN A 30 -15.62 -17.17 18.02
CA GLN A 30 -15.86 -16.74 16.64
C GLN A 30 -15.75 -15.23 16.39
N ASP A 31 -16.06 -14.41 17.40
CA ASP A 31 -16.13 -12.95 17.27
C ASP A 31 -14.97 -12.21 17.97
N THR A 32 -13.96 -12.92 18.48
CA THR A 32 -12.87 -12.30 19.26
C THR A 32 -11.52 -12.57 18.65
N GLY A 33 -10.52 -11.82 19.10
CA GLY A 33 -9.12 -12.00 18.71
C GLY A 33 -8.44 -10.72 18.31
N THR A 34 -7.23 -10.85 17.80
CA THR A 34 -6.45 -9.74 17.25
C THR A 34 -6.30 -9.93 15.76
N PHE A 35 -6.64 -8.91 14.99
CA PHE A 35 -6.41 -8.82 13.56
C PHE A 35 -5.23 -7.88 13.29
N SER A 36 -4.15 -8.41 12.73
CA SER A 36 -2.94 -7.64 12.43
C SER A 36 -2.85 -7.33 10.94
N ILE A 37 -2.72 -6.05 10.62
CA ILE A 37 -2.62 -5.50 9.27
C ILE A 37 -1.25 -4.86 9.11
N ALA A 38 -0.52 -5.17 8.06
CA ALA A 38 0.69 -4.45 7.65
C ALA A 38 0.39 -3.55 6.45
N SER A 39 0.87 -2.30 6.47
CA SER A 39 0.58 -1.36 5.38
C SER A 39 1.64 -0.28 5.26
N THR A 40 1.68 0.41 4.11
CA THR A 40 2.45 1.64 4.01
C THR A 40 1.73 2.79 4.72
N HIS A 41 2.46 3.85 5.07
CA HIS A 41 1.89 4.99 5.80
C HIS A 41 0.69 5.60 5.06
N THR A 42 0.86 5.87 3.77
CA THR A 42 -0.19 6.47 2.93
C THR A 42 -1.47 5.61 2.90
N GLN A 43 -1.34 4.29 2.76
CA GLN A 43 -2.48 3.38 2.80
C GLN A 43 -3.15 3.38 4.18
N ALA A 44 -2.35 3.28 5.23
CA ALA A 44 -2.83 3.27 6.61
C ALA A 44 -3.62 4.53 6.97
N ARG A 45 -3.20 5.69 6.44
CA ARG A 45 -3.80 6.98 6.75
C ARG A 45 -5.03 7.29 5.90
N TYR A 46 -5.01 6.98 4.61
CA TYR A 46 -6.01 7.48 3.66
C TYR A 46 -6.97 6.41 3.14
N VAL A 47 -6.57 5.14 3.14
CA VAL A 47 -7.38 4.06 2.58
C VAL A 47 -7.99 3.18 3.67
N LEU A 48 -7.19 2.73 4.63
CA LEU A 48 -7.63 1.78 5.66
C LEU A 48 -8.64 2.30 6.69
N PRO A 49 -8.77 3.62 6.99
CA PRO A 49 -9.67 4.08 8.05
C PRO A 49 -11.13 3.65 7.87
N GLN A 50 -11.67 3.73 6.65
CA GLN A 50 -13.05 3.35 6.38
C GLN A 50 -13.28 1.83 6.48
N PRO A 51 -12.48 0.95 5.82
CA PRO A 51 -12.54 -0.50 6.01
C PRO A 51 -12.39 -0.92 7.46
N VAL A 52 -11.44 -0.32 8.19
CA VAL A 52 -11.21 -0.61 9.62
C VAL A 52 -12.44 -0.22 10.46
N ALA A 53 -13.02 0.95 10.22
CA ALA A 53 -14.21 1.39 10.95
C ALA A 53 -15.41 0.45 10.70
N ARG A 54 -15.64 0.05 9.45
CA ARG A 54 -16.69 -0.91 9.07
C ARG A 54 -16.44 -2.29 9.68
N LEU A 55 -15.21 -2.77 9.63
CA LEU A 55 -14.85 -4.04 10.25
C LEU A 55 -15.15 -4.02 11.76
N ARG A 56 -14.77 -2.94 12.46
CA ARG A 56 -15.04 -2.78 13.90
C ARG A 56 -16.53 -2.75 14.25
N GLN A 57 -17.37 -2.28 13.34
CA GLN A 57 -18.84 -2.35 13.52
C GLN A 57 -19.36 -3.78 13.40
N ALA A 58 -18.86 -4.55 12.43
CA ALA A 58 -19.26 -5.94 12.21
C ALA A 58 -18.64 -6.91 13.24
N TRP A 59 -17.42 -6.62 13.70
CA TRP A 59 -16.63 -7.46 14.60
C TRP A 59 -16.16 -6.65 15.82
N PRO A 60 -17.07 -6.22 16.71
CA PRO A 60 -16.75 -5.28 17.81
C PRO A 60 -15.78 -5.83 18.86
N LYS A 61 -15.65 -7.15 18.96
CA LYS A 61 -14.73 -7.81 19.90
C LYS A 61 -13.35 -8.10 19.30
N VAL A 62 -13.14 -7.85 18.00
CA VAL A 62 -11.84 -8.03 17.35
C VAL A 62 -10.98 -6.79 17.59
N SER A 63 -9.81 -6.97 18.18
CA SER A 63 -8.80 -5.92 18.32
C SER A 63 -7.99 -5.80 17.04
N ILE A 64 -7.69 -4.59 16.59
CA ILE A 64 -6.92 -4.35 15.37
C ILE A 64 -5.54 -3.84 15.74
N ARG A 65 -4.50 -4.44 15.15
CA ARG A 65 -3.12 -3.95 15.17
C ARG A 65 -2.73 -3.51 13.78
N LEU A 66 -2.25 -2.29 13.65
CA LEU A 66 -1.78 -1.73 12.39
C LEU A 66 -0.27 -1.51 12.45
N HIS A 67 0.45 -2.27 11.65
CA HIS A 67 1.89 -2.15 11.47
C HIS A 67 2.17 -1.33 10.22
N GLN A 68 3.19 -0.47 10.28
CA GLN A 68 3.56 0.38 9.16
C GLN A 68 5.00 0.13 8.74
N GLY A 69 5.24 0.18 7.42
CA GLY A 69 6.56 0.02 6.85
C GLY A 69 6.58 0.40 5.37
N ASN A 70 7.75 0.28 4.75
CA ASN A 70 7.84 0.33 3.30
C ASN A 70 7.30 -1.00 2.69
N PRO A 71 7.07 -1.09 1.36
CA PRO A 71 6.49 -2.28 0.76
C PRO A 71 7.24 -3.58 1.05
N GLN A 72 8.59 -3.54 1.10
CA GLN A 72 9.41 -4.70 1.46
C GLN A 72 9.18 -5.13 2.92
N GLN A 73 9.09 -4.17 3.85
CA GLN A 73 8.79 -4.45 5.26
C GLN A 73 7.38 -5.01 5.41
N VAL A 74 6.41 -4.49 4.65
CA VAL A 74 5.03 -5.02 4.65
C VAL A 74 5.03 -6.48 4.20
N ALA A 75 5.72 -6.82 3.10
CA ALA A 75 5.86 -8.19 2.64
C ALA A 75 6.48 -9.09 3.73
N GLN A 76 7.56 -8.64 4.37
CA GLN A 76 8.24 -9.41 5.41
C GLN A 76 7.36 -9.63 6.64
N MET A 77 6.59 -8.62 7.09
CA MET A 77 5.66 -8.76 8.22
C MET A 77 4.58 -9.82 7.96
N VAL A 78 4.11 -9.96 6.70
CA VAL A 78 3.16 -11.01 6.31
C VAL A 78 3.84 -12.37 6.26
N LEU A 79 5.03 -12.45 5.68
CA LEU A 79 5.82 -13.70 5.61
C LEU A 79 6.18 -14.24 7.00
N ASP A 80 6.51 -13.35 7.94
CA ASP A 80 6.85 -13.69 9.33
C ASP A 80 5.61 -13.86 10.23
N GLU A 81 4.41 -13.78 9.65
CA GLU A 81 3.12 -13.87 10.37
C GLU A 81 2.93 -12.83 11.48
N GLN A 82 3.65 -11.73 11.43
CA GLN A 82 3.42 -10.56 12.29
C GLN A 82 2.11 -9.83 11.88
N ALA A 83 1.74 -9.96 10.61
CA ALA A 83 0.46 -9.51 10.07
C ALA A 83 -0.23 -10.63 9.28
N GLU A 84 -1.56 -10.66 9.33
CA GLU A 84 -2.38 -11.63 8.59
C GLU A 84 -2.67 -11.15 7.18
N ILE A 85 -2.63 -9.83 6.95
CA ILE A 85 -2.83 -9.19 5.66
C ILE A 85 -1.83 -8.06 5.48
N GLY A 86 -1.30 -7.94 4.27
CA GLY A 86 -0.50 -6.81 3.82
C GLY A 86 -1.28 -5.96 2.82
N VAL A 87 -1.17 -4.63 2.91
CA VAL A 87 -1.74 -3.70 1.92
C VAL A 87 -0.64 -2.73 1.49
N ALA A 88 -0.16 -2.87 0.27
CA ALA A 88 0.89 -2.01 -0.28
C ALA A 88 0.78 -1.91 -1.82
N THR A 89 1.88 -1.67 -2.48
CA THR A 89 1.97 -1.49 -3.93
C THR A 89 2.20 -2.83 -4.65
N GLU A 90 2.32 -2.77 -5.97
CA GLU A 90 2.54 -3.90 -6.88
C GLU A 90 3.75 -4.78 -6.50
N SER A 91 4.78 -4.23 -5.86
CA SER A 91 5.97 -4.99 -5.45
C SER A 91 5.70 -6.14 -4.46
N LEU A 92 4.50 -6.21 -3.87
CA LEU A 92 4.09 -7.39 -3.10
C LEU A 92 4.01 -8.65 -3.98
N ALA A 93 3.81 -8.52 -5.28
CA ALA A 93 3.76 -9.63 -6.23
C ALA A 93 5.13 -10.29 -6.48
N ASP A 94 6.22 -9.62 -6.12
CA ASP A 94 7.59 -10.14 -6.30
C ASP A 94 7.94 -11.27 -5.31
N TYR A 95 7.07 -11.52 -4.31
CA TYR A 95 7.29 -12.52 -3.27
C TYR A 95 6.48 -13.79 -3.55
N PRO A 96 7.12 -14.91 -3.96
CA PRO A 96 6.43 -16.14 -4.36
C PRO A 96 5.65 -16.82 -3.21
N ASP A 97 6.05 -16.58 -1.96
CA ASP A 97 5.38 -17.11 -0.77
C ASP A 97 4.20 -16.25 -0.31
N LEU A 98 3.90 -15.18 -1.03
CA LEU A 98 2.67 -14.41 -0.86
C LEU A 98 1.64 -14.80 -1.93
N VAL A 99 0.39 -14.77 -1.55
CA VAL A 99 -0.77 -14.72 -2.44
C VAL A 99 -1.19 -13.26 -2.52
N THR A 100 -1.11 -12.66 -3.70
CA THR A 100 -1.43 -11.24 -3.86
C THR A 100 -2.56 -11.04 -4.83
N LEU A 101 -3.48 -10.12 -4.49
CA LEU A 101 -4.60 -9.74 -5.34
C LEU A 101 -4.63 -8.22 -5.51
N PRO A 102 -4.92 -7.71 -6.71
CA PRO A 102 -5.07 -6.27 -6.93
C PRO A 102 -6.33 -5.75 -6.24
N CYS A 103 -6.22 -4.58 -5.60
CA CYS A 103 -7.33 -3.92 -4.89
C CYS A 103 -7.92 -2.78 -5.68
N TYR A 104 -7.09 -1.83 -6.03
CA TYR A 104 -7.48 -0.60 -6.73
C TYR A 104 -6.27 0.04 -7.39
N GLU A 105 -6.54 0.87 -8.41
CA GLU A 105 -5.56 1.71 -9.07
C GLU A 105 -5.53 3.10 -8.45
N TRP A 106 -4.37 3.74 -8.52
CA TRP A 106 -4.16 5.12 -8.11
C TRP A 106 -3.04 5.76 -8.94
N GLN A 107 -3.01 7.08 -8.99
CA GLN A 107 -2.00 7.84 -9.73
C GLN A 107 -1.25 8.79 -8.81
N HIS A 108 -0.12 9.27 -9.30
CA HIS A 108 0.59 10.37 -8.65
C HIS A 108 -0.06 11.71 -8.99
N MET A 109 0.01 12.62 -8.02
CA MET A 109 -0.43 14.01 -8.14
C MET A 109 0.76 14.93 -7.90
N LEU A 110 0.82 16.03 -8.64
CA LEU A 110 1.74 17.12 -8.38
C LEU A 110 1.09 18.07 -7.37
N ALA A 111 1.72 18.27 -6.22
CA ALA A 111 1.33 19.24 -5.21
C ALA A 111 2.12 20.54 -5.43
N LEU A 112 1.40 21.65 -5.55
CA LEU A 112 1.92 22.97 -5.86
C LEU A 112 1.45 23.98 -4.83
N PRO A 113 2.27 24.93 -4.38
CA PRO A 113 1.78 26.09 -3.64
C PRO A 113 0.75 26.88 -4.44
N GLU A 114 -0.23 27.50 -3.77
CA GLU A 114 -1.16 28.41 -4.43
C GLU A 114 -0.39 29.51 -5.17
N GLY A 115 -0.82 29.79 -6.40
CA GLY A 115 -0.18 30.80 -7.26
C GLY A 115 1.05 30.32 -8.02
N HIS A 116 1.48 29.06 -7.84
CA HIS A 116 2.61 28.51 -8.58
C HIS A 116 2.34 28.53 -10.10
N PRO A 117 3.33 28.92 -10.96
CA PRO A 117 3.14 29.04 -12.41
C PRO A 117 2.57 27.77 -13.07
N LEU A 118 3.02 26.59 -12.65
CA LEU A 118 2.55 25.30 -13.18
C LEU A 118 1.06 25.04 -12.91
N ALA A 119 0.46 25.67 -11.90
CA ALA A 119 -0.96 25.49 -11.60
C ALA A 119 -1.88 25.97 -12.75
N ARG A 120 -1.42 26.94 -13.55
CA ARG A 120 -2.17 27.53 -14.65
C ARG A 120 -1.89 26.89 -16.02
N GLN A 121 -0.91 26.00 -16.11
CA GLN A 121 -0.59 25.32 -17.36
C GLN A 121 -1.72 24.33 -17.72
N LYS A 122 -2.09 24.26 -19.01
CA LYS A 122 -3.09 23.30 -19.50
C LYS A 122 -2.60 21.86 -19.36
N ARG A 123 -1.33 21.63 -19.69
CA ARG A 123 -0.68 20.31 -19.62
C ARG A 123 0.72 20.49 -19.04
N ILE A 124 1.02 19.76 -17.99
CA ILE A 124 2.33 19.73 -17.34
C ILE A 124 3.16 18.65 -18.01
N THR A 125 4.45 18.92 -18.23
CA THR A 125 5.44 17.96 -18.75
C THR A 125 6.49 17.63 -17.68
N LEU A 126 7.32 16.60 -17.93
CA LEU A 126 8.43 16.27 -17.03
C LEU A 126 9.51 17.35 -17.02
N GLU A 127 9.73 18.04 -18.17
CA GLU A 127 10.63 19.18 -18.31
C GLU A 127 10.18 20.33 -17.41
N ASP A 128 8.88 20.61 -17.39
CA ASP A 128 8.30 21.64 -16.50
C ASP A 128 8.55 21.33 -15.03
N ILE A 129 8.38 20.06 -14.63
CA ILE A 129 8.61 19.61 -13.25
C ILE A 129 10.10 19.69 -12.91
N ALA A 130 10.99 19.25 -13.82
CA ALA A 130 12.43 19.23 -13.60
C ALA A 130 13.04 20.64 -13.42
N ALA A 131 12.36 21.68 -13.91
CA ALA A 131 12.80 23.07 -13.75
C ALA A 131 12.70 23.61 -12.30
N TRP A 132 12.00 22.87 -11.40
CA TRP A 132 11.76 23.29 -10.02
C TRP A 132 12.41 22.36 -9.01
N PRO A 133 12.69 22.82 -7.77
CA PRO A 133 13.07 21.93 -6.68
C PRO A 133 11.96 20.92 -6.43
N LEU A 134 12.31 19.62 -6.42
CA LEU A 134 11.36 18.53 -6.27
C LEU A 134 11.47 17.88 -4.90
N ILE A 135 10.32 17.64 -4.28
CA ILE A 135 10.14 16.89 -3.05
C ILE A 135 9.39 15.62 -3.42
N THR A 136 9.91 14.44 -3.06
CA THR A 136 9.32 13.17 -3.48
C THR A 136 9.58 12.06 -2.47
N TYR A 137 9.14 10.85 -2.80
CA TYR A 137 9.32 9.68 -1.95
C TYR A 137 10.78 9.20 -1.89
N HIS A 138 11.13 8.60 -0.77
CA HIS A 138 12.38 7.88 -0.60
C HIS A 138 12.47 6.69 -1.58
N PRO A 139 13.67 6.32 -2.11
CA PRO A 139 13.83 5.24 -3.07
C PRO A 139 13.34 3.84 -2.64
N SER A 140 13.14 3.60 -1.34
CA SER A 140 12.57 2.35 -0.83
C SER A 140 11.07 2.16 -1.12
N PHE A 141 10.41 3.15 -1.73
CA PHE A 141 9.00 3.08 -2.11
C PHE A 141 8.85 2.89 -3.61
N THR A 142 8.01 1.95 -4.03
CA THR A 142 7.80 1.56 -5.44
C THR A 142 7.38 2.75 -6.30
N GLY A 143 6.49 3.61 -5.78
CA GLY A 143 6.07 4.82 -6.50
C GLY A 143 7.22 5.75 -6.89
N ARG A 144 8.36 5.75 -6.15
CA ARG A 144 9.56 6.51 -6.52
C ARG A 144 10.25 5.90 -7.75
N ALA A 145 10.29 4.59 -7.87
CA ALA A 145 10.92 3.95 -9.02
C ALA A 145 10.24 4.35 -10.34
N LEU A 146 8.92 4.46 -10.38
CA LEU A 146 8.18 4.96 -11.55
C LEU A 146 8.51 6.43 -11.87
N ILE A 147 8.64 7.27 -10.84
CA ILE A 147 9.04 8.68 -11.02
C ILE A 147 10.43 8.73 -11.62
N ASP A 148 11.40 8.04 -11.04
CA ASP A 148 12.78 8.03 -11.52
C ASP A 148 12.89 7.50 -12.96
N GLN A 149 12.15 6.42 -13.27
CA GLN A 149 12.10 5.85 -14.62
C GLN A 149 11.54 6.84 -15.65
N ALA A 150 10.48 7.56 -15.32
CA ALA A 150 9.88 8.54 -16.23
C ALA A 150 10.85 9.67 -16.55
N PHE A 151 11.57 10.20 -15.56
CA PHE A 151 12.61 11.22 -15.79
C PHE A 151 13.79 10.66 -16.58
N ALA A 152 14.27 9.46 -16.26
CA ALA A 152 15.38 8.81 -16.94
C ALA A 152 15.09 8.56 -18.43
N GLN A 153 13.86 8.13 -18.79
CA GLN A 153 13.43 7.93 -20.18
C GLN A 153 13.46 9.21 -21.03
N ARG A 154 13.45 10.37 -20.38
CA ARG A 154 13.54 11.70 -21.03
C ARG A 154 14.92 12.33 -20.85
N GLU A 155 15.89 11.59 -20.30
CA GLU A 155 17.26 12.09 -20.02
C GLU A 155 17.24 13.33 -19.08
N LEU A 156 16.22 13.44 -18.23
CA LEU A 156 16.03 14.52 -17.27
C LEU A 156 16.59 14.13 -15.90
N GLN A 157 17.19 15.09 -15.22
CA GLN A 157 17.68 14.95 -13.85
C GLN A 157 17.00 16.00 -12.96
N PRO A 158 15.86 15.68 -12.33
CA PRO A 158 15.17 16.61 -11.45
C PRO A 158 16.02 16.91 -10.23
N ARG A 159 16.01 18.17 -9.78
CA ARG A 159 16.70 18.57 -8.55
C ARG A 159 15.88 18.17 -7.35
N ILE A 160 16.10 16.96 -6.81
CA ILE A 160 15.46 16.50 -5.59
C ILE A 160 16.10 17.19 -4.40
N VAL A 161 15.31 17.95 -3.64
CA VAL A 161 15.76 18.73 -2.49
C VAL A 161 15.36 18.10 -1.15
N LEU A 162 14.37 17.20 -1.17
CA LEU A 162 13.94 16.46 -0.01
C LEU A 162 13.30 15.14 -0.42
N GLU A 163 13.58 14.08 0.33
CA GLU A 163 12.98 12.76 0.20
C GLU A 163 12.26 12.40 1.51
N ALA A 164 11.02 11.91 1.40
CA ALA A 164 10.20 11.53 2.55
C ALA A 164 9.54 10.17 2.35
N ILE A 165 9.09 9.57 3.44
CA ILE A 165 8.44 8.25 3.40
C ILE A 165 6.93 8.33 3.19
N ASP A 166 6.33 9.50 3.33
CA ASP A 166 4.88 9.69 3.22
C ASP A 166 4.49 11.05 2.59
N SER A 167 3.25 11.10 2.12
CA SER A 167 2.68 12.28 1.46
C SER A 167 2.51 13.48 2.40
N ASP A 168 2.27 13.26 3.70
CA ASP A 168 2.02 14.33 4.66
C ASP A 168 3.28 15.16 4.87
N VAL A 169 4.42 14.49 4.99
CA VAL A 169 5.72 15.18 5.08
C VAL A 169 6.01 15.94 3.80
N ILE A 170 5.80 15.31 2.62
CA ILE A 170 6.01 15.98 1.34
C ILE A 170 5.17 17.25 1.25
N THR A 171 3.86 17.18 1.50
CA THR A 171 2.97 18.34 1.40
C THR A 171 3.32 19.43 2.40
N THR A 172 3.73 19.07 3.62
CA THR A 172 4.19 20.04 4.62
C THR A 172 5.38 20.88 4.11
N TYR A 173 6.36 20.26 3.50
CA TYR A 173 7.52 20.99 2.96
C TYR A 173 7.21 21.75 1.67
N VAL A 174 6.22 21.31 0.88
CA VAL A 174 5.68 22.11 -0.22
C VAL A 174 5.00 23.37 0.31
N GLN A 175 4.20 23.27 1.38
CA GLN A 175 3.57 24.43 2.04
C GLN A 175 4.60 25.44 2.56
N LEU A 176 5.75 24.97 3.04
CA LEU A 176 6.86 25.82 3.48
C LEU A 176 7.66 26.43 2.30
N GLY A 177 7.29 26.13 1.05
CA GLY A 177 7.91 26.71 -0.13
C GLY A 177 9.27 26.11 -0.52
N LEU A 178 9.62 24.92 -0.03
CA LEU A 178 10.89 24.28 -0.38
C LEU A 178 10.93 23.80 -1.84
N GLY A 179 9.79 23.60 -2.46
CA GLY A 179 9.67 23.13 -3.84
C GLY A 179 8.27 22.67 -4.18
N ILE A 180 8.14 21.89 -5.24
CA ILE A 180 6.91 21.22 -5.66
C ILE A 180 6.99 19.74 -5.23
N GLY A 181 5.83 19.11 -4.97
CA GLY A 181 5.80 17.75 -4.44
C GLY A 181 5.13 16.76 -5.39
N ILE A 182 5.63 15.52 -5.44
CA ILE A 182 4.90 14.40 -6.04
C ILE A 182 4.36 13.54 -4.92
N VAL A 183 3.03 13.36 -4.87
CA VAL A 183 2.31 12.66 -3.81
C VAL A 183 1.31 11.65 -4.38
N ALA A 184 0.85 10.71 -3.57
CA ALA A 184 -0.18 9.77 -3.97
C ALA A 184 -1.56 10.45 -4.00
N GLU A 185 -2.39 10.08 -4.98
CA GLU A 185 -3.72 10.66 -5.21
C GLU A 185 -4.60 10.62 -3.96
N MET A 186 -4.63 9.49 -3.22
CA MET A 186 -5.45 9.35 -2.03
C MET A 186 -5.10 10.35 -0.92
N ALA A 187 -3.89 10.89 -0.91
CA ALA A 187 -3.49 11.92 0.04
C ALA A 187 -4.05 13.31 -0.31
N THR A 188 -4.63 13.47 -1.51
CA THR A 188 -5.17 14.73 -2.01
C THR A 188 -6.71 14.75 -2.06
N GLN A 189 -7.35 13.61 -1.77
CA GLN A 189 -8.80 13.44 -1.82
C GLN A 189 -9.42 13.50 -0.42
N GLY A 190 -10.72 13.86 -0.36
CA GLY A 190 -11.49 13.91 0.89
C GLY A 190 -11.67 15.32 1.44
N SER A 191 -12.19 15.42 2.66
CA SER A 191 -12.27 16.71 3.40
C SER A 191 -10.85 17.22 3.54
N ALA A 192 -10.50 18.26 2.79
CA ALA A 192 -9.14 18.76 2.62
C ALA A 192 -8.35 18.68 3.94
N PRO A 193 -7.41 17.76 4.06
CA PRO A 193 -6.61 17.65 5.27
C PRO A 193 -5.90 18.98 5.50
N GLU A 194 -5.61 19.33 6.74
CA GLU A 194 -4.85 20.56 7.04
C GLU A 194 -3.53 20.63 6.26
N ASN A 195 -2.95 19.48 5.96
CA ASN A 195 -1.75 19.33 5.14
C ASN A 195 -1.92 19.70 3.65
N MET A 196 -3.15 19.92 3.17
CA MET A 196 -3.44 20.39 1.80
C MET A 196 -3.85 21.85 1.74
N ARG A 197 -3.92 22.56 2.88
CA ARG A 197 -4.29 23.99 2.91
C ARG A 197 -3.24 24.81 2.15
N GLY A 198 -3.69 25.66 1.23
CA GLY A 198 -2.81 26.51 0.42
C GLY A 198 -2.05 25.75 -0.68
N LEU A 199 -2.44 24.51 -0.96
CA LEU A 199 -1.89 23.72 -2.05
C LEU A 199 -2.95 23.45 -3.12
N LEU A 200 -2.46 23.39 -4.37
CA LEU A 200 -3.20 22.92 -5.54
C LEU A 200 -2.59 21.59 -6.01
N THR A 201 -3.43 20.71 -6.52
CA THR A 201 -2.97 19.44 -7.05
C THR A 201 -3.29 19.28 -8.53
N ARG A 202 -2.41 18.60 -9.26
CA ARG A 202 -2.56 18.30 -10.68
C ARG A 202 -2.24 16.83 -10.93
N PRO A 203 -3.10 16.10 -11.67
CA PRO A 203 -2.87 14.69 -11.95
C PRO A 203 -1.65 14.47 -12.85
N LEU A 204 -0.85 13.45 -12.54
CA LEU A 204 0.34 13.05 -13.26
C LEU A 204 0.20 11.70 -13.97
N GLY A 205 -0.99 11.08 -13.99
CA GLY A 205 -1.20 9.78 -14.64
C GLY A 205 -0.76 9.74 -16.11
N HIS A 206 -0.88 10.84 -16.84
CA HIS A 206 -0.42 10.96 -18.23
C HIS A 206 1.11 10.97 -18.39
N LEU A 207 1.88 11.15 -17.32
CA LEU A 207 3.34 11.16 -17.29
C LEU A 207 3.92 9.93 -16.62
N LEU A 208 3.28 9.47 -15.54
CA LEU A 208 3.80 8.44 -14.63
C LEU A 208 2.99 7.13 -14.69
N GLY A 209 1.87 7.11 -15.45
CA GLY A 209 0.95 5.96 -15.44
C GLY A 209 0.16 5.83 -14.14
N SER A 210 -0.40 4.64 -13.93
CA SER A 210 -1.09 4.25 -12.70
C SER A 210 -0.25 3.26 -11.89
N ASN A 211 -0.54 3.18 -10.60
CA ASN A 211 0.00 2.22 -9.68
C ASN A 211 -1.14 1.31 -9.21
N VAL A 212 -0.84 0.05 -8.93
CA VAL A 212 -1.80 -0.91 -8.41
C VAL A 212 -1.52 -1.18 -6.93
N ALA A 213 -2.49 -0.88 -6.08
CA ALA A 213 -2.44 -1.35 -4.70
C ALA A 213 -2.86 -2.83 -4.65
N ARG A 214 -2.15 -3.62 -3.88
CA ARG A 214 -2.41 -5.05 -3.70
C ARG A 214 -2.63 -5.40 -2.24
N VAL A 215 -3.47 -6.40 -2.00
CA VAL A 215 -3.48 -7.14 -0.74
C VAL A 215 -2.56 -8.35 -0.86
N ALA A 216 -1.96 -8.73 0.25
CA ALA A 216 -1.11 -9.91 0.33
C ALA A 216 -1.49 -10.76 1.55
N PHE A 217 -1.48 -12.07 1.35
CA PHE A 217 -1.65 -13.09 2.38
C PHE A 217 -0.48 -14.07 2.30
N LYS A 218 -0.06 -14.64 3.42
CA LYS A 218 0.94 -15.69 3.40
C LYS A 218 0.36 -16.95 2.77
N ARG A 219 1.07 -17.51 1.80
CA ARG A 219 0.65 -18.75 1.12
C ARG A 219 0.50 -19.91 2.13
N GLY A 220 -0.65 -20.58 2.07
CA GLY A 220 -0.97 -21.70 2.96
C GLY A 220 -1.38 -21.30 4.39
N ALA A 221 -1.50 -20.00 4.69
CA ALA A 221 -2.06 -19.56 5.96
C ALA A 221 -3.58 -19.75 6.01
N TYR A 222 -4.10 -20.12 7.17
CA TYR A 222 -5.54 -20.12 7.43
C TYR A 222 -6.03 -18.69 7.64
N LEU A 223 -7.02 -18.28 6.88
CA LEU A 223 -7.65 -16.97 7.00
C LEU A 223 -8.96 -17.07 7.77
N ARG A 224 -9.08 -16.26 8.84
CA ARG A 224 -10.30 -16.18 9.65
C ARG A 224 -11.39 -15.36 8.94
N GLN A 225 -12.64 -15.52 9.33
CA GLN A 225 -13.80 -14.86 8.71
C GLN A 225 -13.66 -13.36 8.57
N PHE A 226 -13.17 -12.69 9.61
CA PHE A 226 -12.98 -11.23 9.57
C PHE A 226 -11.84 -10.78 8.64
N VAL A 227 -10.89 -11.66 8.29
CA VAL A 227 -9.85 -11.35 7.30
C VAL A 227 -10.46 -11.29 5.89
N TYR A 228 -11.31 -12.27 5.55
CA TYR A 228 -12.09 -12.24 4.30
C TYR A 228 -12.97 -11.00 4.22
N HIS A 229 -13.74 -10.74 5.28
CA HIS A 229 -14.61 -9.56 5.33
C HIS A 229 -13.82 -8.24 5.18
N PHE A 230 -12.62 -8.17 5.78
CA PHE A 230 -11.77 -6.99 5.60
C PHE A 230 -11.29 -6.83 4.16
N ALA A 231 -10.94 -7.91 3.45
CA ALA A 231 -10.58 -7.87 2.04
C ALA A 231 -11.75 -7.34 1.18
N GLU A 232 -12.98 -7.81 1.42
CA GLU A 232 -14.20 -7.32 0.77
C GLU A 232 -14.43 -5.81 1.03
N LEU A 233 -14.13 -5.33 2.25
CA LEU A 233 -14.26 -3.92 2.61
C LEU A 233 -13.19 -3.03 1.96
N LEU A 234 -12.05 -3.60 1.54
CA LEU A 234 -10.99 -2.87 0.84
C LEU A 234 -11.32 -2.62 -0.63
N SER A 235 -11.99 -3.56 -1.26
CA SER A 235 -12.34 -3.46 -2.68
C SER A 235 -13.50 -4.40 -3.01
N ASP A 236 -14.49 -3.90 -3.73
CA ASP A 236 -15.62 -4.69 -4.22
C ASP A 236 -15.20 -5.85 -5.15
N ARG A 237 -13.94 -5.86 -5.60
CA ARG A 237 -13.35 -6.92 -6.43
C ARG A 237 -12.81 -8.09 -5.61
N LEU A 238 -12.64 -7.92 -4.30
CA LEU A 238 -12.03 -8.90 -3.39
C LEU A 238 -13.11 -9.66 -2.62
N ASP A 239 -13.99 -10.36 -3.33
CA ASP A 239 -14.96 -11.22 -2.66
C ASP A 239 -14.28 -12.44 -2.01
N ARG A 240 -14.99 -13.05 -1.08
CA ARG A 240 -14.51 -14.22 -0.31
C ARG A 240 -14.10 -15.38 -1.21
N ASP A 241 -14.88 -15.65 -2.25
CA ASP A 241 -14.64 -16.78 -3.15
C ASP A 241 -13.35 -16.60 -3.95
N LEU A 242 -13.09 -15.38 -4.41
CA LEU A 242 -11.86 -15.02 -5.10
C LEU A 242 -10.64 -15.21 -4.18
N VAL A 243 -10.69 -14.64 -2.96
CA VAL A 243 -9.60 -14.77 -2.00
C VAL A 243 -9.37 -16.25 -1.65
N ALA A 244 -10.44 -17.02 -1.41
CA ALA A 244 -10.33 -18.45 -1.10
C ALA A 244 -9.71 -19.25 -2.25
N LYS A 245 -10.13 -19.01 -3.50
CA LYS A 245 -9.55 -19.63 -4.71
C LYS A 245 -8.08 -19.27 -4.89
N ALA A 246 -7.72 -18.01 -4.68
CA ALA A 246 -6.34 -17.55 -4.76
C ALA A 246 -5.45 -18.25 -3.70
N MET A 247 -5.94 -18.37 -2.46
CA MET A 247 -5.24 -19.09 -1.38
C MET A 247 -5.05 -20.58 -1.67
N GLN A 248 -5.93 -21.20 -2.46
CA GLN A 248 -5.81 -22.58 -2.91
C GLN A 248 -4.91 -22.76 -4.15
N GLY A 249 -4.37 -21.66 -4.71
CA GLY A 249 -3.52 -21.70 -5.90
C GLY A 249 -4.30 -21.84 -7.23
N HIS A 250 -5.62 -21.64 -7.23
CA HIS A 250 -6.47 -21.78 -8.42
C HIS A 250 -6.58 -20.49 -9.28
N VAL A 251 -5.93 -19.41 -8.87
CA VAL A 251 -5.92 -18.15 -9.61
C VAL A 251 -4.50 -17.83 -10.01
N ALA A 252 -4.15 -18.11 -11.26
CA ALA A 252 -2.95 -17.62 -11.89
C ALA A 252 -3.25 -16.19 -12.38
N ASP A 253 -2.38 -15.24 -12.04
CA ASP A 253 -2.30 -13.87 -12.57
C ASP A 253 -3.65 -13.14 -12.71
N TYR A 254 -4.18 -12.65 -11.58
CA TYR A 254 -5.24 -11.66 -11.60
C TYR A 254 -4.60 -10.30 -11.88
N GLU A 255 -4.72 -9.82 -13.12
CA GLU A 255 -4.43 -8.43 -13.50
C GLU A 255 -5.74 -7.61 -13.44
N LEU A 256 -5.60 -6.30 -13.12
CA LEU A 256 -6.72 -5.33 -13.12
C LEU A 256 -7.18 -5.00 -14.54
#